data_3239d943dd458fb5bea0d7087cb06ae4
#
_entry.id   3239d943dd458fb5bea0d7087cb06ae4
#
_cell.length_a   1.000
_cell.length_b   1.000
_cell.length_c   1.000
_cell.angle_alpha   90.00
_cell.angle_beta   90.00
_cell.angle_gamma   90.00
#
_symmetry.space_group_name_H-M   'P 1'
#
loop_
_entity.id
_entity.type
_entity.pdbx_description
1 polymer ?
#
loop_
_entity_poly.entity_id
_entity_poly.type
_entity_poly.pdbx_seq_one_letter_code
_entity_poly.pdbx_strand_id
1 'polypeptide(L)'
;MNIHVFVVNQITFKQHLEYMFAGTGAKNRMSLFLEKSDIKFQPTTERNLVGMIADISRIRPDDKIIFYLQATVNNPGMFFGIFKAKSAAFFDENDNKNYLSDELGKGLSYRIEIEADTVYSYGITEHEYLDDLTGKEAPYELCWSLIYRKLKGNRGCTMITPYEFEDLLCKIKKKNQDNQLKGAGFTFDEGEVRIITAKGTKQYNGRRKSLDIKPRLLYKAGKKNAFETHLQAYVMQKYDDGILKKLLLPLGNGSA
;
A
#
# COMPACT_ATOMS: atom_id res chain seq x y z
N MET A 1 -0.08 10.53 -11.40
CA MET A 1 0.74 9.42 -10.89
C MET A 1 0.97 9.68 -9.42
N ASN A 2 0.51 8.80 -8.57
CA ASN A 2 0.71 8.87 -7.13
C ASN A 2 1.77 7.84 -6.68
N ILE A 3 2.24 7.98 -5.46
CA ILE A 3 3.26 7.11 -4.91
C ILE A 3 2.77 6.53 -3.59
N HIS A 4 2.84 5.22 -3.46
CA HIS A 4 2.32 4.49 -2.31
C HIS A 4 3.41 3.62 -1.68
N VAL A 5 3.49 3.63 -0.35
CA VAL A 5 4.39 2.79 0.42
C VAL A 5 3.59 1.71 1.11
N PHE A 6 3.93 0.46 0.87
CA PHE A 6 3.39 -0.70 1.58
C PHE A 6 4.31 -1.13 2.71
N VAL A 7 3.74 -1.26 3.89
CA VAL A 7 4.46 -1.70 5.09
C VAL A 7 4.44 -3.23 5.15
N VAL A 8 5.62 -3.84 5.12
CA VAL A 8 5.80 -5.29 5.05
C VAL A 8 6.75 -5.79 6.12
N ASN A 9 6.63 -7.08 6.49
CA ASN A 9 7.68 -7.81 7.17
C ASN A 9 8.41 -8.72 6.17
N GLN A 10 9.49 -9.39 6.59
CA GLN A 10 10.31 -10.23 5.70
C GLN A 10 9.47 -11.30 4.98
N ILE A 11 8.63 -12.02 5.73
CA ILE A 11 7.78 -13.09 5.18
C ILE A 11 6.84 -12.56 4.10
N THR A 12 6.11 -11.48 4.42
CA THR A 12 5.16 -10.89 3.47
C THR A 12 5.86 -10.21 2.30
N PHE A 13 7.04 -9.62 2.52
CA PHE A 13 7.81 -8.99 1.45
C PHE A 13 8.23 -9.99 0.38
N LYS A 14 8.76 -11.14 0.80
CA LYS A 14 9.13 -12.23 -0.10
C LYS A 14 7.94 -12.67 -0.96
N GLN A 15 6.78 -12.90 -0.35
CA GLN A 15 5.59 -13.31 -1.08
C GLN A 15 5.08 -12.21 -2.05
N HIS A 16 5.13 -10.94 -1.65
CA HIS A 16 4.78 -9.84 -2.53
C HIS A 16 5.64 -9.82 -3.80
N LEU A 17 6.96 -10.05 -3.65
CA LEU A 17 7.88 -10.10 -4.78
C LEU A 17 7.67 -11.34 -5.65
N GLU A 18 7.53 -12.52 -5.04
CA GLU A 18 7.41 -13.78 -5.77
C GLU A 18 6.10 -13.91 -6.56
N TYR A 19 5.01 -13.35 -6.04
CA TYR A 19 3.69 -13.37 -6.69
C TYR A 19 3.33 -12.04 -7.39
N MET A 20 4.20 -11.05 -7.34
CA MET A 20 4.01 -9.73 -7.95
C MET A 20 2.66 -9.10 -7.60
N PHE A 21 2.38 -9.02 -6.30
CA PHE A 21 1.23 -8.27 -5.76
C PHE A 21 1.64 -7.45 -4.55
N ALA A 22 0.87 -6.43 -4.21
CA ALA A 22 0.96 -5.75 -2.94
C ALA A 22 -0.40 -5.81 -2.22
N GLY A 23 -0.37 -6.05 -0.92
CA GLY A 23 -1.60 -6.28 -0.18
C GLY A 23 -1.60 -5.66 1.21
N THR A 24 -2.80 -5.37 1.70
CA THR A 24 -3.07 -4.93 3.06
C THR A 24 -4.28 -5.67 3.62
N GLY A 25 -4.41 -5.72 4.93
CA GLY A 25 -5.53 -6.38 5.58
C GLY A 25 -5.31 -6.50 7.09
N ALA A 26 -6.34 -6.95 7.80
CA ALA A 26 -6.27 -7.18 9.24
C ALA A 26 -5.59 -8.52 9.56
N LYS A 27 -5.01 -8.61 10.76
CA LYS A 27 -4.42 -9.88 11.27
C LYS A 27 -5.45 -10.99 11.40
N ASN A 28 -6.70 -10.67 11.65
CA ASN A 28 -7.79 -11.63 11.80
C ASN A 28 -8.67 -11.60 10.53
N ARG A 29 -9.25 -12.74 10.18
CA ARG A 29 -10.10 -12.96 9.01
C ARG A 29 -11.38 -12.12 9.05
N MET A 30 -11.26 -10.80 9.03
CA MET A 30 -12.42 -9.93 8.99
C MET A 30 -12.67 -9.50 7.57
N SER A 31 -13.64 -10.13 6.93
CA SER A 31 -14.18 -9.70 5.65
C SER A 31 -15.19 -8.58 5.87
N LEU A 32 -15.09 -7.50 5.09
CA LEU A 32 -16.16 -6.48 5.04
C LEU A 32 -17.45 -6.99 4.41
N PHE A 33 -17.40 -8.16 3.81
CA PHE A 33 -18.53 -8.84 3.16
C PHE A 33 -19.20 -9.89 4.06
N LEU A 34 -18.98 -9.85 5.36
CA LEU A 34 -19.67 -10.74 6.30
C LEU A 34 -21.17 -10.50 6.25
N GLU A 35 -21.84 -11.42 5.60
CA GLU A 35 -23.31 -11.36 5.48
C GLU A 35 -24.05 -11.68 6.76
N LYS A 36 -23.47 -12.26 7.78
CA LYS A 36 -24.05 -12.50 9.13
C LYS A 36 -22.91 -12.81 10.11
N SER A 37 -22.66 -12.07 10.93
CA SER A 37 -22.79 -11.53 12.20
C SER A 37 -22.72 -12.41 13.43
N ASP A 38 -21.77 -13.32 13.59
CA ASP A 38 -21.41 -13.81 14.92
C ASP A 38 -20.09 -13.21 15.43
N ILE A 39 -19.51 -12.30 14.67
CA ILE A 39 -18.31 -11.59 15.06
C ILE A 39 -18.69 -10.24 15.63
N LYS A 40 -18.53 -10.08 16.94
CA LYS A 40 -18.60 -8.78 17.61
C LYS A 40 -17.46 -7.91 17.09
N PHE A 41 -17.76 -7.01 16.15
CA PHE A 41 -16.82 -6.02 15.69
C PHE A 41 -16.40 -5.10 16.84
N GLN A 42 -15.14 -5.13 17.19
CA GLN A 42 -14.60 -4.07 18.04
C GLN A 42 -14.45 -2.79 17.20
N PRO A 43 -14.92 -1.63 17.70
CA PRO A 43 -14.87 -0.36 16.94
C PRO A 43 -13.50 0.01 16.40
N THR A 44 -12.44 -0.32 17.13
CA THR A 44 -11.06 -0.09 16.72
C THR A 44 -10.64 -0.92 15.52
N THR A 45 -11.11 -2.15 15.42
CA THR A 45 -10.78 -3.06 14.31
C THR A 45 -11.51 -2.63 13.03
N GLU A 46 -12.79 -2.27 13.13
CA GLU A 46 -13.56 -1.74 12.01
C GLU A 46 -12.92 -0.46 11.45
N ARG A 47 -12.52 0.46 12.32
CA ARG A 47 -11.86 1.69 11.94
C ARG A 47 -10.55 1.44 11.19
N ASN A 48 -9.73 0.50 11.68
CA ASN A 48 -8.46 0.18 11.04
C ASN A 48 -8.67 -0.46 9.66
N LEU A 49 -9.61 -1.38 9.54
CA LEU A 49 -9.97 -2.00 8.26
C LEU A 49 -10.42 -0.97 7.23
N VAL A 50 -11.32 -0.09 7.62
CA VAL A 50 -11.83 0.95 6.72
C VAL A 50 -10.72 1.91 6.31
N GLY A 51 -9.81 2.26 7.23
CA GLY A 51 -8.62 3.04 6.92
C GLY A 51 -7.72 2.34 5.88
N MET A 52 -7.48 1.05 6.04
CA MET A 52 -6.69 0.26 5.08
C MET A 52 -7.34 0.21 3.69
N ILE A 53 -8.67 0.06 3.63
CA ILE A 53 -9.41 0.08 2.36
C ILE A 53 -9.35 1.46 1.72
N ALA A 54 -9.56 2.51 2.51
CA ALA A 54 -9.47 3.88 2.01
C ALA A 54 -8.08 4.17 1.42
N ASP A 55 -7.03 3.70 2.06
CA ASP A 55 -5.65 3.90 1.59
C ASP A 55 -5.39 3.11 0.28
N ILE A 56 -5.74 1.82 0.23
CA ILE A 56 -5.48 1.00 -0.95
C ILE A 56 -6.39 1.37 -2.15
N SER A 57 -7.61 1.80 -1.89
CA SER A 57 -8.55 2.22 -2.95
C SER A 57 -8.15 3.51 -3.67
N ARG A 58 -7.14 4.23 -3.18
CA ARG A 58 -6.54 5.38 -3.87
C ARG A 58 -5.58 4.98 -4.98
N ILE A 59 -5.10 3.75 -4.97
CA ILE A 59 -4.10 3.28 -5.92
C ILE A 59 -4.75 3.08 -7.28
N ARG A 60 -4.09 3.58 -8.31
CA ARG A 60 -4.49 3.49 -9.71
C ARG A 60 -3.44 2.73 -10.51
N PRO A 61 -3.81 2.11 -11.63
CA PRO A 61 -2.81 1.64 -12.58
C PRO A 61 -1.79 2.74 -12.88
N ASP A 62 -0.54 2.35 -13.03
CA ASP A 62 0.64 3.20 -13.25
C ASP A 62 1.14 3.99 -12.02
N ASP A 63 0.45 3.95 -10.87
CA ASP A 63 0.99 4.53 -9.64
C ASP A 63 2.23 3.78 -9.16
N LYS A 64 3.18 4.50 -8.57
CA LYS A 64 4.44 3.92 -8.06
C LYS A 64 4.23 3.25 -6.71
N ILE A 65 4.87 2.11 -6.54
CA ILE A 65 4.80 1.29 -5.33
C ILE A 65 6.19 1.10 -4.76
N ILE A 66 6.33 1.42 -3.48
CA ILE A 66 7.52 1.22 -2.68
C ILE A 66 7.15 0.28 -1.53
N PHE A 67 8.06 -0.59 -1.14
CA PHE A 67 7.93 -1.41 0.05
C PHE A 67 8.79 -0.85 1.18
N TYR A 68 8.20 -0.71 2.36
CA TYR A 68 8.92 -0.44 3.59
C TYR A 68 8.96 -1.71 4.44
N LEU A 69 10.14 -2.32 4.50
CA LEU A 69 10.41 -3.44 5.37
C LEU A 69 10.56 -2.96 6.81
N GLN A 70 9.67 -3.44 7.68
CA GLN A 70 9.67 -3.03 9.09
C GLN A 70 10.97 -3.40 9.79
N ALA A 71 11.41 -2.50 10.68
CA ALA A 71 12.54 -2.77 11.56
C ALA A 71 12.32 -4.04 12.39
N THR A 72 13.38 -4.77 12.61
CA THR A 72 13.49 -5.90 13.54
C THR A 72 14.51 -5.56 14.62
N VAL A 73 14.71 -6.46 15.59
CA VAL A 73 15.75 -6.29 16.60
C VAL A 73 17.15 -6.14 15.98
N ASN A 74 17.37 -6.84 14.87
CA ASN A 74 18.70 -6.95 14.24
C ASN A 74 18.87 -6.04 13.01
N ASN A 75 17.78 -5.54 12.42
CA ASN A 75 17.83 -4.77 11.19
C ASN A 75 16.95 -3.51 11.29
N PRO A 76 17.44 -2.34 10.88
CA PRO A 76 16.64 -1.14 10.78
C PRO A 76 15.53 -1.31 9.73
N GLY A 77 14.51 -0.45 9.78
CA GLY A 77 13.53 -0.37 8.71
C GLY A 77 14.18 0.07 7.40
N MET A 78 13.72 -0.47 6.28
CA MET A 78 14.33 -0.23 4.96
C MET A 78 13.29 -0.01 3.87
N PHE A 79 13.59 0.90 2.95
CA PHE A 79 12.77 1.13 1.76
C PHE A 79 13.35 0.39 0.56
N PHE A 80 12.49 -0.33 -0.15
CA PHE A 80 12.82 -1.08 -1.35
C PHE A 80 11.88 -0.74 -2.49
N GLY A 81 12.33 -0.85 -3.69
CA GLY A 81 11.49 -0.70 -4.87
C GLY A 81 12.34 -0.41 -6.09
N ILE A 82 11.72 0.05 -7.11
CA ILE A 82 10.37 0.63 -7.30
C ILE A 82 9.58 -0.28 -8.21
N PHE A 83 8.33 -0.46 -7.88
CA PHE A 83 7.36 -1.19 -8.68
C PHE A 83 6.28 -0.23 -9.19
N LYS A 84 5.41 -0.73 -10.05
CA LYS A 84 4.28 0.00 -10.60
C LYS A 84 3.00 -0.80 -10.39
N ALA A 85 1.91 -0.14 -10.02
CA ALA A 85 0.61 -0.77 -9.93
C ALA A 85 0.11 -1.16 -11.33
N LYS A 86 -0.17 -2.45 -11.53
CA LYS A 86 -0.73 -3.00 -12.78
C LYS A 86 -2.26 -3.01 -12.77
N SER A 87 -2.86 -3.02 -11.59
CA SER A 87 -4.31 -3.05 -11.43
C SER A 87 -4.79 -2.04 -10.42
N ALA A 88 -6.08 -1.70 -10.48
CA ALA A 88 -6.77 -1.11 -9.35
C ALA A 88 -6.84 -2.10 -8.18
N ALA A 89 -7.17 -1.59 -6.98
CA ALA A 89 -7.33 -2.44 -5.81
C ALA A 89 -8.53 -3.38 -5.96
N PHE A 90 -8.37 -4.59 -5.49
CA PHE A 90 -9.41 -5.62 -5.48
C PHE A 90 -9.43 -6.37 -4.14
N PHE A 91 -10.54 -7.01 -3.86
CA PHE A 91 -10.67 -7.95 -2.76
C PHE A 91 -10.36 -9.35 -3.28
N ASP A 92 -9.52 -10.11 -2.55
CA ASP A 92 -9.28 -11.51 -2.88
C ASP A 92 -10.32 -12.39 -2.18
N GLU A 93 -11.27 -12.94 -2.94
CA GLU A 93 -12.29 -13.83 -2.42
C GLU A 93 -11.73 -15.14 -1.84
N ASN A 94 -10.51 -15.51 -2.20
CA ASN A 94 -9.84 -16.69 -1.65
C ASN A 94 -9.29 -16.48 -0.23
N ASP A 95 -9.38 -15.27 0.32
CA ASP A 95 -8.98 -15.01 1.69
C ASP A 95 -9.70 -15.95 2.68
N ASN A 96 -10.99 -16.19 2.46
CA ASN A 96 -11.77 -17.16 3.25
C ASN A 96 -11.31 -18.61 3.07
N LYS A 97 -10.56 -18.92 2.01
CA LYS A 97 -9.96 -20.22 1.71
C LYS A 97 -8.46 -20.24 1.99
N ASN A 98 -7.97 -19.25 2.72
CA ASN A 98 -6.57 -19.13 3.12
C ASN A 98 -5.58 -19.03 1.95
N TYR A 99 -6.00 -18.44 0.80
CA TYR A 99 -5.07 -18.25 -0.31
C TYR A 99 -3.86 -17.42 0.12
N LEU A 100 -2.69 -18.03 0.10
CA LEU A 100 -1.42 -17.51 0.61
C LEU A 100 -1.43 -17.13 2.10
N SER A 101 -2.44 -17.50 2.89
CA SER A 101 -2.50 -17.10 4.31
C SER A 101 -1.44 -17.80 5.15
N ASP A 102 -1.10 -19.02 4.83
CA ASP A 102 -0.07 -19.80 5.52
C ASP A 102 1.32 -19.22 5.21
N GLU A 103 1.59 -18.93 3.95
CA GLU A 103 2.83 -18.30 3.49
C GLU A 103 2.98 -16.85 3.98
N LEU A 104 1.88 -16.11 4.08
CA LEU A 104 1.88 -14.74 4.55
C LEU A 104 1.85 -14.64 6.09
N GLY A 105 1.42 -15.69 6.77
CA GLY A 105 1.16 -15.66 8.22
C GLY A 105 0.03 -14.72 8.63
N LYS A 106 -0.72 -14.18 7.67
CA LYS A 106 -1.87 -13.28 7.88
C LYS A 106 -2.70 -13.14 6.60
N GLY A 107 -4.00 -12.84 6.73
CA GLY A 107 -4.82 -12.44 5.60
C GLY A 107 -4.42 -11.02 5.14
N LEU A 108 -4.05 -10.87 3.89
CA LEU A 108 -3.90 -9.59 3.22
C LEU A 108 -4.93 -9.52 2.10
N SER A 109 -6.18 -9.34 2.47
CA SER A 109 -7.34 -9.55 1.60
C SER A 109 -7.51 -8.48 0.53
N TYR A 110 -7.00 -7.28 0.79
CA TYR A 110 -7.07 -6.15 -0.15
C TYR A 110 -5.75 -6.04 -0.89
N ARG A 111 -5.79 -6.22 -2.21
CA ARG A 111 -4.60 -6.42 -3.04
C ARG A 111 -4.62 -5.57 -4.29
N ILE A 112 -3.44 -5.34 -4.83
CA ILE A 112 -3.20 -4.85 -6.18
C ILE A 112 -2.18 -5.77 -6.85
N GLU A 113 -2.26 -5.94 -8.16
CA GLU A 113 -1.15 -6.49 -8.92
C GLU A 113 -0.11 -5.41 -9.16
N ILE A 114 1.14 -5.82 -9.13
CA ILE A 114 2.27 -4.94 -9.42
C ILE A 114 3.11 -5.50 -10.56
N GLU A 115 3.90 -4.65 -11.18
CA GLU A 115 4.95 -5.01 -12.12
C GLU A 115 6.24 -4.28 -11.75
N ALA A 116 7.37 -4.80 -12.23
CA ALA A 116 8.64 -4.15 -12.03
C ALA A 116 8.67 -2.82 -12.78
N ASP A 117 9.22 -1.79 -12.16
CA ASP A 117 9.53 -0.52 -12.79
C ASP A 117 11.05 -0.28 -12.76
N THR A 118 11.56 0.13 -11.62
CA THR A 118 12.99 0.39 -11.40
C THR A 118 13.43 -0.31 -10.13
N VAL A 119 13.74 -1.61 -10.24
CA VAL A 119 14.05 -2.45 -9.07
C VAL A 119 15.55 -2.50 -8.85
N TYR A 120 15.94 -2.29 -7.59
CA TYR A 120 17.32 -2.35 -7.13
C TYR A 120 17.50 -3.44 -6.08
N SER A 121 18.74 -3.96 -5.98
CA SER A 121 19.06 -5.01 -5.02
C SER A 121 18.98 -4.52 -3.59
N TYR A 122 19.62 -3.41 -3.27
CA TYR A 122 19.72 -2.90 -1.91
C TYR A 122 18.73 -1.76 -1.67
N GLY A 123 17.97 -1.88 -0.59
CA GLY A 123 17.16 -0.80 -0.06
C GLY A 123 17.98 0.23 0.71
N ILE A 124 17.38 1.36 1.05
CA ILE A 124 17.93 2.35 1.97
C ILE A 124 17.28 2.21 3.34
N THR A 125 18.07 2.33 4.40
CA THR A 125 17.57 2.28 5.77
C THR A 125 16.85 3.56 6.15
N GLU A 126 16.02 3.50 7.20
CA GLU A 126 15.43 4.68 7.83
C GLU A 126 16.52 5.71 8.16
N HIS A 127 17.64 5.25 8.73
CA HIS A 127 18.74 6.12 9.15
C HIS A 127 19.40 6.81 7.95
N GLU A 128 19.73 6.07 6.89
CA GLU A 128 20.28 6.68 5.67
C GLU A 128 19.37 7.73 5.05
N TYR A 129 18.06 7.59 5.26
CA TYR A 129 17.09 8.55 4.76
C TYR A 129 16.87 9.73 5.73
N LEU A 130 16.90 9.47 7.05
CA LEU A 130 16.64 10.45 8.10
C LEU A 130 17.85 11.33 8.43
N ASP A 131 19.05 10.76 8.34
CA ASP A 131 20.25 11.47 8.77
C ASP A 131 20.69 12.58 7.80
N ASP A 132 20.07 12.65 6.63
CA ASP A 132 20.30 13.71 5.65
C ASP A 132 19.43 14.95 5.93
N LEU A 133 19.49 15.44 7.14
CA LEU A 133 18.82 16.68 7.55
C LEU A 133 19.63 17.92 7.23
N THR A 134 20.93 17.77 6.96
CA THR A 134 21.82 18.86 6.61
C THR A 134 21.47 19.43 5.24
N GLY A 135 21.11 20.72 5.18
CA GLY A 135 20.72 21.38 3.93
C GLY A 135 19.23 21.39 3.64
N LYS A 136 18.39 20.91 4.57
CA LYS A 136 16.94 21.06 4.47
C LYS A 136 16.53 22.42 5.00
N GLU A 137 16.01 23.27 4.13
CA GLU A 137 15.67 24.66 4.48
C GLU A 137 14.18 24.84 4.78
N ALA A 138 13.33 23.97 4.24
CA ALA A 138 11.89 24.09 4.39
C ALA A 138 11.25 22.90 5.13
N PRO A 139 10.19 23.12 5.92
CA PRO A 139 9.52 22.04 6.66
C PRO A 139 9.00 20.88 5.80
N TYR A 140 8.63 21.12 4.56
CA TYR A 140 8.16 20.09 3.64
C TYR A 140 9.30 19.18 3.13
N GLU A 141 10.55 19.60 3.27
CA GLU A 141 11.73 18.81 2.96
C GLU A 141 12.06 17.80 4.07
N LEU A 142 11.46 17.96 5.25
CA LEU A 142 11.54 17.01 6.35
C LEU A 142 10.62 15.79 6.10
N CYS A 143 10.89 15.08 5.01
CA CYS A 143 10.08 13.97 4.51
C CYS A 143 9.78 12.92 5.56
N TRP A 144 10.73 12.59 6.40
CA TRP A 144 10.59 11.51 7.34
C TRP A 144 9.54 11.76 8.43
N SER A 145 9.31 13.00 8.84
CA SER A 145 8.30 13.28 9.86
C SER A 145 6.90 12.88 9.38
N LEU A 146 6.66 12.99 8.07
CA LEU A 146 5.42 12.57 7.43
C LEU A 146 5.40 11.06 7.21
N ILE A 147 6.47 10.49 6.66
CA ILE A 147 6.59 9.05 6.42
C ILE A 147 6.56 8.30 7.75
N TYR A 148 7.35 8.69 8.74
CA TYR A 148 7.44 8.02 10.03
C TYR A 148 6.11 7.95 10.77
N ARG A 149 5.36 9.05 10.81
CA ARG A 149 4.03 9.09 11.41
C ARG A 149 3.06 8.13 10.74
N LYS A 150 3.16 7.99 9.41
CA LYS A 150 2.29 7.12 8.63
C LYS A 150 2.70 5.65 8.75
N LEU A 151 4.00 5.36 8.71
CA LEU A 151 4.52 3.99 8.79
C LEU A 151 4.29 3.35 10.16
N LYS A 152 4.40 4.12 11.25
CA LYS A 152 4.11 3.62 12.62
C LYS A 152 2.64 3.66 13.00
N GLY A 153 1.78 4.25 12.19
CA GLY A 153 0.34 4.36 12.46
C GLY A 153 -0.50 3.11 12.20
N ASN A 154 0.09 1.91 12.14
CA ASN A 154 -0.58 0.63 11.84
C ASN A 154 -1.35 0.60 10.50
N ARG A 155 -0.98 1.44 9.55
CA ARG A 155 -1.52 1.42 8.20
C ARG A 155 -0.69 0.49 7.33
N GLY A 156 -1.34 -0.41 6.60
CA GLY A 156 -0.65 -1.33 5.70
C GLY A 156 -0.16 -0.66 4.41
N CYS A 157 -0.72 0.48 4.05
CA CYS A 157 -0.38 1.27 2.88
C CYS A 157 -0.56 2.76 3.18
N THR A 158 0.30 3.60 2.64
CA THR A 158 0.20 5.07 2.75
C THR A 158 0.73 5.76 1.51
N MET A 159 0.20 6.94 1.22
CA MET A 159 0.67 7.77 0.12
C MET A 159 1.78 8.70 0.60
N ILE A 160 2.79 8.91 -0.24
CA ILE A 160 3.86 9.88 -0.03
C ILE A 160 3.83 10.93 -1.15
N THR A 161 4.50 12.05 -0.92
CA THR A 161 4.59 13.13 -1.91
C THR A 161 5.57 12.80 -3.03
N PRO A 162 5.45 13.41 -4.20
CA PRO A 162 6.46 13.28 -5.25
C PRO A 162 7.87 13.68 -4.78
N TYR A 163 7.97 14.69 -3.96
CA TYR A 163 9.25 15.14 -3.40
C TYR A 163 9.91 14.05 -2.54
N GLU A 164 9.16 13.46 -1.61
CA GLU A 164 9.63 12.33 -0.79
C GLU A 164 10.07 11.14 -1.67
N PHE A 165 9.35 10.90 -2.75
CA PHE A 165 9.68 9.84 -3.70
C PHE A 165 10.98 10.09 -4.45
N GLU A 166 11.17 11.28 -4.99
CA GLU A 166 12.38 11.62 -5.75
C GLU A 166 13.63 11.55 -4.87
N ASP A 167 13.54 12.00 -3.62
CA ASP A 167 14.64 11.89 -2.67
C ASP A 167 14.96 10.42 -2.34
N LEU A 168 13.94 9.61 -2.04
CA LEU A 168 14.08 8.17 -1.83
C LEU A 168 14.73 7.47 -3.05
N LEU A 169 14.24 7.77 -4.24
CA LEU A 169 14.74 7.19 -5.47
C LEU A 169 16.21 7.57 -5.72
N CYS A 170 16.56 8.84 -5.52
CA CYS A 170 17.91 9.32 -5.65
C CYS A 170 18.87 8.56 -4.73
N LYS A 171 18.50 8.38 -3.46
CA LYS A 171 19.31 7.66 -2.47
C LYS A 171 19.43 6.16 -2.79
N ILE A 172 18.33 5.51 -3.22
CA ILE A 172 18.34 4.11 -3.66
C ILE A 172 19.27 3.94 -4.87
N LYS A 173 19.16 4.81 -5.88
CA LYS A 173 20.04 4.81 -7.07
C LYS A 173 21.51 4.94 -6.68
N LYS A 174 21.83 5.94 -5.88
CA LYS A 174 23.21 6.19 -5.42
C LYS A 174 23.80 4.98 -4.71
N LYS A 175 23.05 4.35 -3.79
CA LYS A 175 23.49 3.16 -3.04
C LYS A 175 23.78 1.97 -3.96
N ASN A 176 22.99 1.81 -5.01
CA ASN A 176 23.12 0.72 -5.98
C ASN A 176 23.97 1.08 -7.20
N GLN A 177 24.62 2.26 -7.22
CA GLN A 177 25.40 2.75 -8.37
C GLN A 177 24.58 2.70 -9.68
N ASP A 178 23.29 2.95 -9.56
CA ASP A 178 22.26 2.85 -10.62
C ASP A 178 22.19 1.47 -11.32
N ASN A 179 22.72 0.42 -10.69
CA ASN A 179 22.65 -0.95 -11.20
C ASN A 179 21.26 -1.54 -10.90
N GLN A 180 20.37 -1.46 -11.87
CA GLN A 180 19.02 -2.02 -11.78
C GLN A 180 19.04 -3.53 -11.99
N LEU A 181 18.22 -4.23 -11.22
CA LEU A 181 17.95 -5.65 -11.44
C LEU A 181 17.09 -5.83 -12.70
N LYS A 182 17.54 -6.67 -13.59
CA LYS A 182 16.82 -7.05 -14.81
C LYS A 182 16.31 -8.47 -14.66
N GLY A 183 15.00 -8.68 -14.76
CA GLY A 183 14.41 -10.01 -14.65
C GLY A 183 12.89 -9.98 -14.70
N ALA A 184 12.30 -11.14 -14.98
CA ALA A 184 10.86 -11.33 -15.00
C ALA A 184 10.27 -11.55 -13.59
N GLY A 185 11.09 -11.90 -12.61
CA GLY A 185 10.68 -12.16 -11.25
C GLY A 185 11.74 -11.78 -10.22
N PHE A 186 11.30 -11.60 -9.00
CA PHE A 186 12.13 -11.20 -7.88
C PHE A 186 11.79 -12.03 -6.65
N THR A 187 12.74 -12.15 -5.75
CA THR A 187 12.53 -12.70 -4.42
C THR A 187 13.37 -11.93 -3.40
N PHE A 188 13.11 -12.13 -2.13
CA PHE A 188 13.85 -11.49 -1.05
C PHE A 188 14.84 -12.46 -0.43
N ASP A 189 16.10 -12.10 -0.42
CA ASP A 189 17.17 -12.77 0.29
C ASP A 189 17.20 -12.24 1.74
N GLU A 190 16.74 -13.07 2.66
CA GLU A 190 16.64 -12.71 4.07
C GLU A 190 18.01 -12.62 4.75
N GLY A 191 18.99 -13.39 4.28
CA GLY A 191 20.34 -13.41 4.85
C GLY A 191 21.12 -12.13 4.56
N GLU A 192 21.03 -11.64 3.34
CA GLU A 192 21.73 -10.43 2.90
C GLU A 192 20.81 -9.18 2.85
N VAL A 193 19.56 -9.33 3.24
CA VAL A 193 18.55 -8.26 3.31
C VAL A 193 18.47 -7.47 2.00
N ARG A 194 18.32 -8.19 0.89
CA ARG A 194 18.28 -7.61 -0.46
C ARG A 194 17.27 -8.28 -1.38
N ILE A 195 16.88 -7.58 -2.43
CA ILE A 195 16.12 -8.16 -3.54
C ILE A 195 17.12 -8.82 -4.51
N ILE A 196 16.78 -10.02 -4.94
CA ILE A 196 17.50 -10.75 -6.00
C ILE A 196 16.54 -11.15 -7.11
N THR A 197 17.09 -11.37 -8.30
CA THR A 197 16.31 -11.90 -9.42
C THR A 197 15.96 -13.37 -9.21
N ALA A 198 14.73 -13.73 -9.54
CA ALA A 198 14.26 -15.12 -9.56
C ALA A 198 14.12 -15.60 -11.01
N LYS A 199 14.09 -16.93 -11.22
CA LYS A 199 13.92 -17.53 -12.56
C LYS A 199 12.55 -17.20 -13.20
N GLY A 200 11.61 -16.67 -12.44
CA GLY A 200 10.28 -16.26 -12.89
C GLY A 200 9.40 -15.85 -11.72
N THR A 201 8.22 -15.35 -12.01
CA THR A 201 7.20 -15.05 -11.00
C THR A 201 6.33 -16.26 -10.76
N LYS A 202 5.89 -16.46 -9.53
CA LYS A 202 4.82 -17.42 -9.23
C LYS A 202 3.50 -16.88 -9.77
N GLN A 203 2.67 -17.77 -10.31
CA GLN A 203 1.38 -17.36 -10.82
C GLN A 203 0.44 -16.97 -9.67
N TYR A 204 -0.13 -15.76 -9.76
CA TYR A 204 -1.14 -15.31 -8.81
C TYR A 204 -2.50 -15.90 -9.19
N ASN A 205 -3.02 -16.81 -8.38
CA ASN A 205 -4.29 -17.53 -8.64
C ASN A 205 -5.43 -17.07 -7.72
N GLY A 206 -5.31 -15.90 -7.09
CA GLY A 206 -6.35 -15.32 -6.25
C GLY A 206 -7.62 -14.97 -7.03
N ARG A 207 -8.77 -15.05 -6.38
CA ARG A 207 -10.05 -14.61 -6.93
C ARG A 207 -10.24 -13.13 -6.72
N ARG A 208 -10.32 -12.39 -7.79
CA ARG A 208 -10.47 -10.93 -7.76
C ARG A 208 -11.93 -10.54 -7.76
N LYS A 209 -12.32 -9.82 -6.72
CA LYS A 209 -13.60 -9.14 -6.64
C LYS A 209 -13.36 -7.64 -6.53
N SER A 210 -14.09 -6.86 -7.32
CA SER A 210 -14.02 -5.40 -7.18
C SER A 210 -14.34 -4.98 -5.75
N LEU A 211 -13.58 -4.00 -5.25
CA LEU A 211 -13.88 -3.39 -3.96
C LEU A 211 -15.18 -2.61 -4.08
N ASP A 212 -16.27 -3.18 -3.54
CA ASP A 212 -17.54 -2.48 -3.38
C ASP A 212 -17.78 -2.18 -1.91
N ILE A 213 -17.50 -0.95 -1.52
CA ILE A 213 -17.79 -0.46 -0.17
C ILE A 213 -19.23 0.03 -0.17
N LYS A 214 -20.15 -0.85 0.19
CA LYS A 214 -21.54 -0.41 0.40
C LYS A 214 -21.56 0.65 1.50
N PRO A 215 -22.19 1.80 1.28
CA PRO A 215 -22.18 2.90 2.24
C PRO A 215 -23.02 2.55 3.46
N ARG A 216 -22.43 1.94 4.46
CA ARG A 216 -23.00 1.86 5.81
C ARG A 216 -23.23 3.24 6.43
N LEU A 217 -22.65 4.26 5.81
CA LEU A 217 -22.78 5.66 6.21
C LEU A 217 -24.22 6.13 6.26
N LEU A 218 -25.06 5.72 5.31
CA LEU A 218 -26.47 6.11 5.29
C LEU A 218 -27.26 5.57 6.50
N TYR A 219 -26.89 4.40 7.02
CA TYR A 219 -27.51 3.83 8.21
C TYR A 219 -27.01 4.44 9.52
N LYS A 220 -25.81 5.01 9.51
CA LYS A 220 -25.21 5.65 10.69
C LYS A 220 -25.32 7.18 10.67
N ALA A 221 -25.93 7.78 9.67
CA ALA A 221 -26.06 9.23 9.55
C ALA A 221 -26.80 9.89 10.73
N GLY A 222 -27.60 9.13 11.47
CA GLY A 222 -28.23 9.59 12.71
C GLY A 222 -27.42 9.35 14.00
N LYS A 223 -26.27 8.70 13.92
CA LYS A 223 -25.40 8.43 15.08
C LYS A 223 -24.11 9.25 14.95
N LYS A 224 -23.76 9.96 16.01
CA LYS A 224 -22.59 10.85 16.11
C LYS A 224 -21.20 10.21 15.82
N ASN A 225 -21.14 8.97 15.34
CA ASN A 225 -19.91 8.17 15.19
C ASN A 225 -19.65 7.71 13.75
N ALA A 226 -20.07 8.46 12.73
CA ALA A 226 -19.61 8.22 11.37
C ALA A 226 -18.11 8.58 11.28
N PHE A 227 -17.28 7.60 11.00
CA PHE A 227 -15.85 7.83 10.88
C PHE A 227 -15.55 8.52 9.54
N GLU A 228 -14.74 9.56 9.58
CA GLU A 228 -14.25 10.27 8.39
C GLU A 228 -13.65 9.31 7.34
N THR A 229 -12.94 8.28 7.79
CA THR A 229 -12.34 7.25 6.93
C THR A 229 -13.38 6.49 6.10
N HIS A 230 -14.60 6.28 6.61
CA HIS A 230 -15.69 5.67 5.84
C HIS A 230 -16.14 6.58 4.71
N LEU A 231 -16.28 7.87 4.99
CA LEU A 231 -16.63 8.87 3.98
C LEU A 231 -15.55 8.95 2.90
N GLN A 232 -14.28 9.00 3.30
CA GLN A 232 -13.16 9.03 2.36
C GLN A 232 -13.19 7.81 1.43
N ALA A 233 -13.33 6.59 1.98
CA ALA A 233 -13.40 5.37 1.18
C ALA A 233 -14.59 5.40 0.20
N TYR A 234 -15.75 5.83 0.66
CA TYR A 234 -16.94 5.96 -0.18
C TYR A 234 -16.78 6.99 -1.30
N VAL A 235 -16.27 8.18 -0.96
CA VAL A 235 -16.02 9.24 -1.95
C VAL A 235 -15.05 8.78 -3.02
N MET A 236 -13.96 8.12 -2.64
CA MET A 236 -12.97 7.61 -3.60
C MET A 236 -13.58 6.57 -4.53
N GLN A 237 -14.35 5.64 -3.99
CA GLN A 237 -15.04 4.63 -4.81
C GLN A 237 -16.03 5.26 -5.78
N LYS A 238 -16.86 6.22 -5.32
CA LYS A 238 -17.84 6.90 -6.17
C LYS A 238 -17.21 7.81 -7.21
N TYR A 239 -16.03 8.34 -6.93
CA TYR A 239 -15.25 9.06 -7.92
C TYR A 239 -14.80 8.12 -9.06
N ASP A 240 -14.32 6.92 -8.71
CA ASP A 240 -13.90 5.92 -9.71
C ASP A 240 -15.07 5.40 -10.54
N ASP A 241 -16.23 5.20 -9.94
CA ASP A 241 -17.47 4.84 -10.63
C ASP A 241 -17.93 5.94 -11.61
N GLY A 242 -17.26 7.10 -11.65
CA GLY A 242 -17.61 8.24 -12.50
C GLY A 242 -18.82 9.04 -12.03
N ILE A 243 -19.45 8.64 -10.93
CA ILE A 243 -20.63 9.31 -10.37
C ILE A 243 -20.28 10.71 -9.90
N LEU A 244 -19.18 10.86 -9.17
CA LEU A 244 -18.72 12.15 -8.67
C LEU A 244 -18.06 13.00 -9.75
N LYS A 245 -17.47 12.40 -10.80
CA LYS A 245 -16.95 13.15 -11.94
C LYS A 245 -18.02 14.01 -12.59
N LYS A 246 -19.24 13.50 -12.69
CA LYS A 246 -20.38 14.27 -13.23
C LYS A 246 -20.81 15.43 -12.33
N LEU A 247 -20.55 15.35 -11.02
CA LEU A 247 -20.92 16.38 -10.06
C LEU A 247 -19.85 17.47 -9.89
N LEU A 248 -18.59 17.14 -10.16
CA LEU A 248 -17.45 18.03 -9.92
C LEU A 248 -16.99 18.80 -11.18
N LEU A 249 -17.57 18.54 -12.36
CA LEU A 249 -17.11 19.07 -13.64
C LEU A 249 -17.82 20.27 -14.23
N PRO A 250 -18.71 21.03 -13.61
CA PRO A 250 -19.15 22.29 -14.23
C PRO A 250 -18.84 23.54 -13.43
N LEU A 251 -17.73 23.63 -12.73
CA LEU A 251 -17.35 24.92 -12.11
C LEU A 251 -16.20 25.64 -12.83
N GLY A 252 -15.97 25.34 -14.10
CA GLY A 252 -14.80 25.85 -14.82
C GLY A 252 -15.02 26.36 -16.25
N ASN A 253 -16.20 26.83 -16.65
CA ASN A 253 -16.34 27.58 -17.89
C ASN A 253 -17.26 28.79 -17.67
N GLY A 254 -16.82 29.70 -16.83
CA GLY A 254 -17.24 31.09 -16.92
C GLY A 254 -16.39 31.78 -17.99
N SER A 255 -16.82 31.69 -19.22
CA SER A 255 -16.35 32.59 -20.26
C SER A 255 -16.80 33.99 -19.92
N ALA A 256 -15.84 34.92 -19.66
CA ALA A 256 -16.04 36.33 -19.84
C ALA A 256 -15.98 36.66 -21.31
#